data_73a7da8dd85929f694208e0c0d57780d
#
_entry.id   73a7da8dd85929f694208e0c0d57780d
#
_cell.length_a   1.000
_cell.length_b   1.000
_cell.length_c   1.000
_cell.angle_alpha   90.00
_cell.angle_beta   90.00
_cell.angle_gamma   90.00
#
_symmetry.space_group_name_H-M   'P 1'
#
loop_
_entity.id
_entity.type
_entity.pdbx_description
1 polymer ?
#
loop_
_entity_poly.entity_id
_entity_poly.type
_entity_poly.pdbx_seq_one_letter_code
_entity_poly.pdbx_strand_id
1 'polypeptide(L)'
;PYCVMRGTALAEGIGEKLTPLAPLPNCYVLVGKPGISVSTKTAYENLKLNEIKKHPDIDGMVRDIQKGDLHSITEKMENVFEPGIIEKYPVIQEIKNFMEEQGALKAMMSGGGPTVFGIFDDKRKLFAAAEALKKSALAKTVFAARIYNPRGGTEDE
;
A
#
# COMPACT_ATOMS: atom_id res chain seq x y z
N PRO A 1 -9.19 -2.29 -15.98
CA PRO A 1 -8.09 -2.94 -16.71
C PRO A 1 -7.16 -3.73 -15.79
N TYR A 2 -6.59 -3.10 -14.73
CA TYR A 2 -5.62 -3.77 -13.84
C TYR A 2 -6.19 -5.03 -13.16
N CYS A 3 -7.40 -4.96 -12.61
CA CYS A 3 -8.02 -6.10 -11.94
C CYS A 3 -8.23 -7.32 -12.85
N VAL A 4 -8.35 -7.09 -14.15
CA VAL A 4 -8.46 -8.16 -15.17
C VAL A 4 -7.09 -8.77 -15.47
N MET A 5 -6.05 -7.92 -15.54
CA MET A 5 -4.69 -8.35 -15.87
C MET A 5 -4.04 -9.15 -14.73
N ARG A 6 -4.31 -8.76 -13.49
CA ARG A 6 -3.74 -9.32 -12.25
C ARG A 6 -2.19 -9.29 -12.20
N GLY A 7 -1.63 -9.52 -11.03
CA GLY A 7 -0.17 -9.51 -10.84
C GLY A 7 0.39 -8.12 -10.59
N THR A 8 1.68 -7.92 -10.90
CA THR A 8 2.38 -6.65 -10.71
C THR A 8 2.48 -5.91 -12.04
N ALA A 9 2.16 -4.63 -12.04
CA ALA A 9 2.20 -3.81 -13.25
C ALA A 9 2.55 -2.36 -12.96
N LEU A 10 3.21 -1.72 -13.91
CA LEU A 10 3.29 -0.27 -14.01
C LEU A 10 2.03 0.24 -14.72
N ALA A 11 1.31 1.15 -14.08
CA ALA A 11 0.15 1.81 -14.64
C ALA A 11 0.50 3.27 -14.97
N GLU A 12 0.23 3.68 -16.20
CA GLU A 12 0.51 5.03 -16.70
C GLU A 12 -0.78 5.68 -17.26
N GLY A 13 -0.72 6.99 -17.51
CA GLY A 13 -1.87 7.75 -17.98
C GLY A 13 -2.94 7.88 -16.89
N ILE A 14 -4.17 7.58 -17.21
CA ILE A 14 -5.30 7.47 -16.28
C ILE A 14 -5.50 6.02 -15.78
N GLY A 15 -4.48 5.16 -15.90
CA GLY A 15 -4.51 3.75 -15.54
C GLY A 15 -4.89 2.80 -16.69
N GLU A 16 -4.94 3.30 -17.93
CA GLU A 16 -5.25 2.53 -19.12
C GLU A 16 -4.03 1.83 -19.71
N LYS A 17 -2.85 2.41 -19.56
CA LYS A 17 -1.60 1.82 -20.05
C LYS A 17 -0.94 1.00 -18.96
N LEU A 18 -0.99 -0.31 -19.10
CA LEU A 18 -0.45 -1.27 -18.16
C LEU A 18 0.75 -2.01 -18.74
N THR A 19 1.89 -1.92 -18.07
CA THR A 19 3.08 -2.69 -18.40
C THR A 19 3.28 -3.75 -17.31
N PRO A 20 3.20 -5.07 -17.64
CA PRO A 20 3.47 -6.12 -16.67
C PRO A 20 4.90 -6.04 -16.15
N LEU A 21 5.08 -6.23 -14.83
CA LEU A 21 6.37 -6.31 -14.17
C LEU A 21 6.61 -7.70 -13.62
N ALA A 22 7.84 -7.94 -13.14
CA ALA A 22 8.15 -9.13 -12.37
C ALA A 22 7.22 -9.22 -11.14
N PRO A 23 6.88 -10.46 -10.69
CA PRO A 23 6.08 -10.62 -9.49
C PRO A 23 6.79 -10.02 -8.27
N LEU A 24 6.03 -9.46 -7.35
CA LEU A 24 6.58 -9.04 -6.05
C LEU A 24 7.14 -10.24 -5.30
N PRO A 25 8.20 -10.05 -4.49
CA PRO A 25 8.66 -11.08 -3.57
C PRO A 25 7.55 -11.52 -2.64
N ASN A 26 7.62 -12.76 -2.14
CA ASN A 26 6.66 -13.26 -1.17
C ASN A 26 6.62 -12.35 0.04
N CYS A 27 5.46 -11.77 0.30
CA CYS A 27 5.20 -10.91 1.44
C CYS A 27 3.74 -10.99 1.85
N TYR A 28 3.44 -10.39 2.99
CA TYR A 28 2.11 -10.35 3.57
C TYR A 28 1.63 -8.92 3.66
N VAL A 29 0.33 -8.73 3.62
CA VAL A 29 -0.30 -7.41 3.63
C VAL A 29 -1.33 -7.34 4.75
N LEU A 30 -1.21 -6.34 5.60
CA LEU A 30 -2.25 -5.96 6.54
C LEU A 30 -3.02 -4.78 5.94
N VAL A 31 -4.33 -4.92 5.84
CA VAL A 31 -5.23 -3.87 5.35
C VAL A 31 -6.07 -3.36 6.51
N GLY A 32 -6.05 -2.05 6.73
CA GLY A 32 -6.87 -1.37 7.72
C GLY A 32 -7.65 -0.22 7.10
N LYS A 33 -8.97 -0.23 7.27
CA LYS A 33 -9.85 0.84 6.81
C LYS A 33 -10.50 1.51 8.00
N PRO A 34 -10.28 2.82 8.24
CA PRO A 34 -11.00 3.57 9.27
C PRO A 34 -12.49 3.71 8.94
N GLY A 35 -13.29 4.09 9.93
CA GLY A 35 -14.74 4.26 9.77
C GLY A 35 -15.17 5.53 9.02
N ILE A 36 -14.28 6.13 8.25
CA ILE A 36 -14.52 7.31 7.43
C ILE A 36 -14.66 6.98 5.95
N SER A 37 -15.18 7.89 5.17
CA SER A 37 -15.25 7.81 3.71
C SER A 37 -14.55 9.02 3.09
N VAL A 38 -13.72 8.77 2.09
CA VAL A 38 -13.04 9.80 1.29
C VAL A 38 -13.49 9.62 -0.15
N SER A 39 -14.11 10.64 -0.74
CA SER A 39 -14.48 10.58 -2.16
C SER A 39 -13.25 10.81 -3.04
N THR A 40 -13.27 10.23 -4.22
CA THR A 40 -12.22 10.48 -5.25
C THR A 40 -12.09 11.97 -5.54
N LYS A 41 -13.21 12.67 -5.62
CA LYS A 41 -13.24 14.13 -5.80
C LYS A 41 -12.46 14.84 -4.69
N THR A 42 -12.74 14.51 -3.41
CA THR A 42 -12.01 15.04 -2.26
C THR A 42 -10.51 14.78 -2.34
N ALA A 43 -10.11 13.58 -2.77
CA ALA A 43 -8.71 13.24 -2.92
C ALA A 43 -8.01 14.16 -3.95
N TYR A 44 -8.61 14.35 -5.11
CA TYR A 44 -8.06 15.24 -6.14
C TYR A 44 -8.08 16.73 -5.76
N GLU A 45 -9.14 17.20 -5.09
CA GLU A 45 -9.23 18.59 -4.63
C GLU A 45 -8.17 18.94 -3.56
N ASN A 46 -7.76 17.96 -2.76
CA ASN A 46 -6.69 18.13 -1.77
C ASN A 46 -5.30 17.81 -2.32
N LEU A 47 -5.20 17.39 -3.58
CA LEU A 47 -3.92 17.19 -4.26
C LEU A 47 -3.36 18.54 -4.71
N LYS A 48 -2.47 19.08 -3.91
CA LYS A 48 -1.78 20.36 -4.19
C LYS A 48 -0.65 20.11 -5.16
N LEU A 49 -0.94 20.01 -6.46
CA LEU A 49 0.03 19.70 -7.51
C LEU A 49 1.27 20.59 -7.47
N ASN A 50 1.09 21.88 -7.13
CA ASN A 50 2.18 22.86 -7.04
C ASN A 50 3.06 22.68 -5.78
N GLU A 51 2.61 21.90 -4.80
CA GLU A 51 3.33 21.62 -3.56
C GLU A 51 4.00 20.24 -3.56
N ILE A 52 3.82 19.44 -4.63
CA ILE A 52 4.53 18.17 -4.79
C ILE A 52 6.01 18.47 -5.06
N LYS A 53 6.78 18.53 -4.00
CA LYS A 53 8.22 18.82 -4.06
C LYS A 53 9.05 17.63 -4.53
N LYS A 54 8.51 16.41 -4.38
CA LYS A 54 9.18 15.16 -4.69
C LYS A 54 8.20 14.21 -5.39
N HIS A 55 8.57 13.76 -6.56
CA HIS A 55 7.85 12.68 -7.24
C HIS A 55 8.39 11.32 -6.79
N PRO A 56 7.53 10.29 -6.66
CA PRO A 56 7.97 8.92 -6.40
C PRO A 56 9.03 8.46 -7.41
N ASP A 57 10.07 7.76 -6.94
CA ASP A 57 11.10 7.15 -7.80
C ASP A 57 10.56 5.88 -8.47
N ILE A 58 9.76 6.06 -9.52
CA ILE A 58 9.10 4.96 -10.24
C ILE A 58 10.13 4.06 -10.92
N ASP A 59 11.16 4.63 -11.55
CA ASP A 59 12.20 3.85 -12.23
C ASP A 59 13.00 3.01 -11.23
N GLY A 60 13.32 3.57 -10.06
CA GLY A 60 13.95 2.84 -8.96
C GLY A 60 13.05 1.72 -8.43
N MET A 61 11.77 1.99 -8.26
CA MET A 61 10.77 0.99 -7.85
C MET A 61 10.72 -0.18 -8.84
N VAL A 62 10.66 0.09 -10.14
CA VAL A 62 10.64 -0.94 -11.18
C VAL A 62 11.92 -1.79 -11.14
N ARG A 63 13.09 -1.15 -10.97
CA ARG A 63 14.37 -1.88 -10.83
C ARG A 63 14.39 -2.79 -9.61
N ASP A 64 13.89 -2.32 -8.47
CA ASP A 64 13.89 -3.11 -7.23
C ASP A 64 12.87 -4.26 -7.28
N ILE A 65 11.74 -4.07 -7.95
CA ILE A 65 10.78 -5.14 -8.25
C ILE A 65 11.46 -6.22 -9.12
N GLN A 66 12.20 -5.83 -10.15
CA GLN A 66 12.93 -6.78 -11.01
C GLN A 66 14.00 -7.56 -10.24
N LYS A 67 14.67 -6.93 -9.27
CA LYS A 67 15.64 -7.59 -8.40
C LYS A 67 15.00 -8.48 -7.34
N GLY A 68 13.72 -8.28 -7.04
CA GLY A 68 13.04 -8.99 -5.97
C GLY A 68 13.48 -8.56 -4.56
N ASP A 69 13.91 -7.31 -4.39
CA ASP A 69 14.35 -6.77 -3.12
C ASP A 69 13.18 -6.07 -2.39
N LEU A 70 12.52 -6.80 -1.49
CA LEU A 70 11.35 -6.31 -0.77
C LEU A 70 11.66 -5.07 0.08
N HIS A 71 12.81 -5.01 0.73
CA HIS A 71 13.17 -3.86 1.57
C HIS A 71 13.35 -2.59 0.72
N SER A 72 14.10 -2.66 -0.36
CA SER A 72 14.26 -1.52 -1.29
C SER A 72 12.95 -1.09 -1.93
N ILE A 73 12.05 -2.03 -2.24
CA ILE A 73 10.70 -1.74 -2.74
C ILE A 73 9.92 -0.93 -1.70
N THR A 74 9.90 -1.41 -0.44
CA THR A 74 9.13 -0.74 0.63
C THR A 74 9.67 0.64 0.97
N GLU A 75 10.99 0.85 0.92
CA GLU A 75 11.60 2.18 1.11
C GLU A 75 11.15 3.21 0.07
N LYS A 76 10.83 2.78 -1.16
CA LYS A 76 10.38 3.66 -2.24
C LYS A 76 8.86 3.85 -2.32
N MET A 77 8.10 3.18 -1.45
CA MET A 77 6.64 3.33 -1.42
C MET A 77 6.26 4.75 -1.01
N GLU A 78 5.65 5.48 -1.92
CA GLU A 78 5.14 6.84 -1.71
C GLU A 78 3.76 7.01 -2.37
N ASN A 79 2.90 7.82 -1.75
CA ASN A 79 1.60 8.17 -2.31
C ASN A 79 1.39 9.69 -2.23
N VAL A 80 1.33 10.33 -3.37
CA VAL A 80 1.21 11.80 -3.48
C VAL A 80 -0.09 12.37 -2.91
N PHE A 81 -1.12 11.54 -2.71
CA PHE A 81 -2.37 11.95 -2.08
C PHE A 81 -2.28 12.02 -0.55
N GLU A 82 -1.32 11.31 0.07
CA GLU A 82 -1.24 11.21 1.54
C GLU A 82 -1.18 12.57 2.25
N PRO A 83 -0.30 13.51 1.88
CA PRO A 83 -0.17 14.74 2.65
C PRO A 83 -1.50 15.50 2.81
N GLY A 84 -2.24 15.71 1.72
CA GLY A 84 -3.50 16.43 1.75
C GLY A 84 -4.64 15.67 2.44
N ILE A 85 -4.66 14.35 2.29
CA ILE A 85 -5.69 13.52 2.91
C ILE A 85 -5.42 13.33 4.40
N ILE A 86 -4.18 13.13 4.80
CA ILE A 86 -3.77 12.97 6.21
C ILE A 86 -4.02 14.26 7.00
N GLU A 87 -3.74 15.43 6.42
CA GLU A 87 -4.05 16.71 7.05
C GLU A 87 -5.54 16.80 7.45
N LYS A 88 -6.43 16.33 6.59
CA LYS A 88 -7.87 16.33 6.82
C LYS A 88 -8.35 15.16 7.68
N TYR A 89 -7.70 14.01 7.58
CA TYR A 89 -8.07 12.77 8.24
C TYR A 89 -6.87 12.14 8.95
N PRO A 90 -6.43 12.68 10.12
CA PRO A 90 -5.23 12.22 10.83
C PRO A 90 -5.21 10.73 11.20
N VAL A 91 -6.38 10.11 11.36
CA VAL A 91 -6.50 8.67 11.66
C VAL A 91 -5.77 7.78 10.65
N ILE A 92 -5.60 8.25 9.41
CA ILE A 92 -4.84 7.53 8.39
C ILE A 92 -3.36 7.42 8.79
N GLN A 93 -2.77 8.52 9.29
CA GLN A 93 -1.40 8.50 9.79
C GLN A 93 -1.27 7.66 11.07
N GLU A 94 -2.28 7.70 11.93
CA GLU A 94 -2.28 6.87 13.15
C GLU A 94 -2.27 5.37 12.80
N ILE A 95 -3.06 4.94 11.81
CA ILE A 95 -3.06 3.55 11.33
C ILE A 95 -1.71 3.19 10.70
N LYS A 96 -1.11 4.07 9.89
CA LYS A 96 0.21 3.85 9.31
C LYS A 96 1.27 3.64 10.38
N ASN A 97 1.35 4.57 11.34
CA ASN A 97 2.30 4.50 12.45
C ASN A 97 2.09 3.20 13.24
N PHE A 98 0.84 2.87 13.56
CA PHE A 98 0.50 1.65 14.28
C PHE A 98 1.01 0.40 13.55
N MET A 99 0.78 0.28 12.24
CA MET A 99 1.26 -0.86 11.45
C MET A 99 2.78 -0.97 11.47
N GLU A 100 3.50 0.14 11.34
CA GLU A 100 4.97 0.18 11.35
C GLU A 100 5.53 -0.16 12.75
N GLU A 101 4.92 0.34 13.82
CA GLU A 101 5.25 -0.03 15.20
C GLU A 101 5.03 -1.53 15.50
N GLN A 102 4.04 -2.14 14.83
CA GLN A 102 3.75 -3.57 14.92
C GLN A 102 4.63 -4.43 13.99
N GLY A 103 5.57 -3.83 13.28
CA GLY A 103 6.59 -4.53 12.50
C GLY A 103 6.33 -4.59 10.99
N ALA A 104 5.44 -3.75 10.45
CA ALA A 104 5.39 -3.55 9.01
C ALA A 104 6.70 -2.91 8.52
N LEU A 105 7.21 -3.36 7.39
CA LEU A 105 8.36 -2.75 6.72
C LEU A 105 8.02 -1.33 6.25
N LYS A 106 6.80 -1.14 5.81
CA LYS A 106 6.22 0.15 5.41
C LYS A 106 4.71 0.06 5.45
N ALA A 107 4.06 1.19 5.78
CA ALA A 107 2.63 1.35 5.62
C ALA A 107 2.32 2.56 4.73
N MET A 108 1.29 2.44 3.91
CA MET A 108 0.89 3.47 2.96
C MET A 108 -0.63 3.48 2.75
N MET A 109 -1.17 4.65 2.47
CA MET A 109 -2.55 4.80 2.03
C MET A 109 -2.73 4.27 0.62
N SER A 110 -3.81 3.55 0.36
CA SER A 110 -4.15 3.03 -0.97
C SER A 110 -4.90 4.08 -1.79
N GLY A 111 -4.32 4.49 -2.92
CA GLY A 111 -4.92 5.45 -3.84
C GLY A 111 -5.33 6.75 -3.14
N GLY A 112 -6.57 7.20 -3.34
CA GLY A 112 -7.13 8.38 -2.70
C GLY A 112 -7.62 8.17 -1.26
N GLY A 113 -7.41 7.00 -0.68
CA GLY A 113 -7.79 6.67 0.68
C GLY A 113 -9.26 6.20 0.84
N PRO A 114 -9.73 5.99 2.07
CA PRO A 114 -9.00 6.07 3.34
C PRO A 114 -8.28 4.78 3.76
N THR A 115 -8.30 3.75 2.93
CA THR A 115 -7.70 2.45 3.25
C THR A 115 -6.19 2.56 3.36
N VAL A 116 -5.62 1.98 4.41
CA VAL A 116 -4.18 1.86 4.65
C VAL A 116 -3.77 0.40 4.52
N PHE A 117 -2.61 0.15 3.94
CA PHE A 117 -2.01 -1.19 3.95
C PHE A 117 -0.56 -1.13 4.43
N GLY A 118 -0.14 -2.19 5.12
CA GLY A 118 1.23 -2.39 5.57
C GLY A 118 1.80 -3.68 5.00
N ILE A 119 3.07 -3.64 4.61
CA ILE A 119 3.81 -4.79 4.08
C ILE A 119 4.61 -5.45 5.20
N PHE A 120 4.48 -6.76 5.32
CA PHE A 120 5.19 -7.59 6.31
C PHE A 120 5.99 -8.69 5.61
N ASP A 121 7.15 -8.98 6.14
CA ASP A 121 8.00 -10.11 5.72
C ASP A 121 7.83 -11.35 6.63
N ASP A 122 7.17 -11.20 7.76
CA ASP A 122 6.93 -12.25 8.76
C ASP A 122 5.43 -12.46 9.01
N LYS A 123 4.97 -13.68 8.80
CA LYS A 123 3.56 -14.08 8.99
C LYS A 123 3.08 -13.91 10.43
N ARG A 124 3.94 -14.18 11.42
CA ARG A 124 3.58 -14.07 12.84
C ARG A 124 3.40 -12.61 13.24
N LYS A 125 4.29 -11.73 12.77
CA LYS A 125 4.15 -10.28 12.97
C LYS A 125 2.86 -9.77 12.32
N LEU A 126 2.54 -10.22 11.11
CA LEU A 126 1.28 -9.87 10.43
C LEU A 126 0.06 -10.20 11.30
N PHE A 127 -0.05 -11.43 11.80
CA PHE A 127 -1.23 -11.84 12.57
C PHE A 127 -1.31 -11.13 13.92
N ALA A 128 -0.18 -10.93 14.60
CA ALA A 128 -0.14 -10.16 15.83
C ALA A 128 -0.58 -8.71 15.60
N ALA A 129 -0.09 -8.08 14.53
CA ALA A 129 -0.48 -6.73 14.14
C ALA A 129 -1.97 -6.64 13.79
N ALA A 130 -2.52 -7.63 13.07
CA ALA A 130 -3.94 -7.67 12.72
C ALA A 130 -4.83 -7.72 13.96
N GLU A 131 -4.51 -8.59 14.92
CA GLU A 131 -5.27 -8.70 16.17
C GLU A 131 -5.14 -7.42 17.02
N ALA A 132 -3.95 -6.83 17.08
CA ALA A 132 -3.72 -5.58 17.80
C ALA A 132 -4.50 -4.41 17.14
N LEU A 133 -4.51 -4.34 15.81
CA LEU A 133 -5.24 -3.30 15.07
C LEU A 133 -6.76 -3.42 15.27
N LYS A 134 -7.31 -4.64 15.27
CA LYS A 134 -8.73 -4.88 15.57
C LYS A 134 -9.11 -4.37 16.97
N LYS A 135 -8.22 -4.57 17.95
CA LYS A 135 -8.44 -4.14 19.34
C LYS A 135 -8.26 -2.63 19.55
N SER A 136 -7.47 -1.97 18.71
CA SER A 136 -7.18 -0.53 18.84
C SER A 136 -8.35 0.39 18.51
N ALA A 137 -9.37 -0.13 17.81
CA ALA A 137 -10.50 0.63 17.26
C ALA A 137 -10.12 1.72 16.23
N LEU A 138 -8.86 1.84 15.82
CA LEU A 138 -8.42 2.77 14.76
C LEU A 138 -9.01 2.43 13.40
N ALA A 139 -9.15 1.14 13.10
CA ALA A 139 -9.72 0.65 11.85
C ALA A 139 -11.03 -0.10 12.11
N LYS A 140 -12.06 0.25 11.33
CA LYS A 140 -13.36 -0.45 11.35
C LYS A 140 -13.30 -1.80 10.66
N THR A 141 -12.45 -1.92 9.64
CA THR A 141 -12.27 -3.15 8.86
C THR A 141 -10.79 -3.48 8.81
N VAL A 142 -10.45 -4.74 9.14
CA VAL A 142 -9.06 -5.23 9.17
C VAL A 142 -9.00 -6.56 8.43
N PHE A 143 -8.10 -6.67 7.46
CA PHE A 143 -7.81 -7.90 6.72
C PHE A 143 -6.31 -8.19 6.74
N ALA A 144 -5.97 -9.47 6.91
CA ALA A 144 -4.63 -9.98 6.68
C ALA A 144 -4.66 -10.85 5.41
N ALA A 145 -3.73 -10.62 4.51
CA ALA A 145 -3.66 -11.27 3.22
C ALA A 145 -2.21 -11.62 2.84
N ARG A 146 -2.06 -12.48 1.85
CA ARG A 146 -0.81 -12.77 1.16
C ARG A 146 -0.86 -12.14 -0.22
N ILE A 147 0.29 -11.70 -0.73
CA ILE A 147 0.39 -11.24 -2.12
C ILE A 147 0.03 -12.39 -3.07
N TYR A 148 -0.81 -12.08 -4.04
CA TYR A 148 -1.20 -13.00 -5.09
C TYR A 148 -0.34 -12.77 -6.35
N ASN A 149 0.44 -13.79 -6.73
CA ASN A 149 1.27 -13.79 -7.92
C ASN A 149 0.78 -14.86 -8.91
N PRO A 150 -0.04 -14.51 -9.92
CA PRO A 150 -0.63 -15.48 -10.84
C PRO A 150 0.38 -16.13 -11.79
N ARG A 151 1.61 -15.60 -11.87
CA ARG A 151 2.65 -16.08 -12.77
C ARG A 151 3.84 -16.62 -11.98
N GLY A 152 3.78 -17.90 -11.57
CA GLY A 152 4.94 -18.66 -11.10
C GLY A 152 5.23 -18.61 -9.60
N GLY A 153 4.27 -18.40 -8.76
CA GLY A 153 4.38 -18.79 -7.37
C GLY A 153 4.12 -20.29 -7.26
N THR A 154 5.12 -21.09 -6.90
CA THR A 154 4.88 -22.44 -6.39
C THR A 154 3.88 -22.34 -5.26
N GLU A 155 2.78 -23.06 -5.40
CA GLU A 155 1.86 -23.36 -4.30
C GLU A 155 2.66 -24.17 -3.28
N ASP A 156 3.26 -23.50 -2.31
CA ASP A 156 3.67 -24.17 -1.08
C ASP A 156 2.51 -24.02 -0.09
N GLU A 157 1.92 -25.17 0.20
CA GLU A 157 0.86 -25.47 1.16
C GLU A 157 1.09 -24.89 2.57
#